data_beaf1bcbbc979a5ad22cec6cc3c4e042
#
_entry.id   beaf1bcbbc979a5ad22cec6cc3c4e042
#
_cell.length_a   1.000
_cell.length_b   1.000
_cell.length_c   1.000
_cell.angle_alpha   90.00
_cell.angle_beta   90.00
_cell.angle_gamma   90.00
#
_symmetry.space_group_name_H-M   'P 1'
#
loop_
_entity.id
_entity.type
_entity.pdbx_description
1 polymer ?
#
loop_
_entity_poly.entity_id
_entity_poly.type
_entity_poly.pdbx_seq_one_letter_code
_entity_poly.pdbx_strand_id
1 'polypeptide(L)'
;MTFGQTIRSLRREANMTQERLADLLSISPQAVSRWETDVAMPDISLLPPLANLFNVTTDYLLGMETYQKDLRKAEFDEAFHKYWQHDDKEKNYQIALRAVAEYPGNMEYVEWLASSEYYVAIPTLDNSEYTRLLESSAKHYKLVLDNTKDSKLYSKALFGIVLALSSNEKKEEAKKYAMSEEDEEKRDELLCWCLDGEERKKHCQHLTNTKLNSFLFQLKFGQDSIEVYDAVEKILNIMFPDGNFQYYHNTLQYNSISKAFCFCKTQQYDCVLEELKKARYHAQEMTKINHQKTIKFTAPLFSLIEEEHPITDSDITDVDDFIRCLNNNRCFDPIRDKDEFKALMT
;
A
#
# COMPACT_ATOMS: atom_id res chain seq x y z
N MET A 1 -11.81 -38.95 -5.64
CA MET A 1 -12.58 -40.02 -6.34
C MET A 1 -13.57 -39.35 -7.27
N THR A 2 -13.87 -39.98 -8.44
CA THR A 2 -14.97 -39.48 -9.30
C THR A 2 -16.33 -39.80 -8.65
N PHE A 3 -17.39 -39.13 -9.11
CA PHE A 3 -18.77 -39.43 -8.67
C PHE A 3 -19.09 -40.91 -8.80
N GLY A 4 -18.78 -41.52 -9.96
CA GLY A 4 -19.06 -42.92 -10.21
C GLY A 4 -18.29 -43.86 -9.28
N GLN A 5 -17.03 -43.57 -9.00
CA GLN A 5 -16.21 -44.32 -8.03
C GLN A 5 -16.81 -44.21 -6.62
N THR A 6 -17.27 -43.03 -6.22
CA THR A 6 -17.89 -42.78 -4.90
C THR A 6 -19.19 -43.59 -4.76
N ILE A 7 -20.10 -43.46 -5.74
CA ILE A 7 -21.37 -44.24 -5.72
C ILE A 7 -21.12 -45.73 -5.69
N ARG A 8 -20.17 -46.23 -6.49
CA ARG A 8 -19.82 -47.65 -6.52
C ARG A 8 -19.25 -48.13 -5.19
N SER A 9 -18.44 -47.33 -4.51
CA SER A 9 -17.91 -47.65 -3.17
C SER A 9 -19.03 -47.72 -2.13
N LEU A 10 -19.83 -46.66 -2.03
CA LEU A 10 -20.95 -46.59 -1.07
C LEU A 10 -21.97 -47.72 -1.27
N ARG A 11 -22.32 -48.01 -2.53
CA ARG A 11 -23.23 -49.14 -2.82
C ARG A 11 -22.66 -50.47 -2.34
N ARG A 12 -21.37 -50.71 -2.61
CA ARG A 12 -20.68 -51.95 -2.19
C ARG A 12 -20.56 -52.05 -0.67
N GLU A 13 -20.24 -50.97 0.00
CA GLU A 13 -20.18 -50.90 1.46
C GLU A 13 -21.55 -51.16 2.09
N ALA A 14 -22.63 -50.73 1.43
CA ALA A 14 -24.00 -51.04 1.83
C ALA A 14 -24.48 -52.47 1.40
N ASN A 15 -23.59 -53.27 0.78
CA ASN A 15 -23.91 -54.63 0.28
C ASN A 15 -25.09 -54.62 -0.70
N MET A 16 -25.23 -53.63 -1.54
CA MET A 16 -26.30 -53.50 -2.54
C MET A 16 -25.82 -53.90 -3.94
N THR A 17 -26.75 -54.51 -4.75
CA THR A 17 -26.55 -54.66 -6.20
C THR A 17 -26.92 -53.38 -6.95
N GLN A 18 -26.53 -53.27 -8.22
CA GLN A 18 -26.93 -52.11 -9.03
C GLN A 18 -28.45 -52.08 -9.21
N GLU A 19 -29.10 -53.24 -9.38
CA GLU A 19 -30.54 -53.39 -9.44
C GLU A 19 -31.20 -52.89 -8.16
N ARG A 20 -30.68 -53.27 -7.00
CA ARG A 20 -31.26 -52.84 -5.71
C ARG A 20 -31.18 -51.32 -5.53
N LEU A 21 -30.07 -50.69 -5.91
CA LEU A 21 -29.91 -49.23 -5.87
C LEU A 21 -30.88 -48.57 -6.83
N ALA A 22 -31.04 -49.12 -8.05
CA ALA A 22 -31.97 -48.64 -9.05
C ALA A 22 -33.43 -48.70 -8.59
N ASP A 23 -33.85 -49.80 -7.99
CA ASP A 23 -35.19 -49.95 -7.40
C ASP A 23 -35.48 -48.91 -6.31
N LEU A 24 -34.55 -48.66 -5.42
CA LEU A 24 -34.71 -47.66 -4.37
C LEU A 24 -34.85 -46.23 -4.85
N LEU A 25 -34.26 -45.93 -6.02
CA LEU A 25 -34.31 -44.62 -6.64
C LEU A 25 -35.36 -44.51 -7.76
N SER A 26 -36.10 -45.60 -8.01
CA SER A 26 -37.10 -45.68 -9.11
C SER A 26 -36.53 -45.34 -10.49
N ILE A 27 -35.32 -45.85 -10.79
CA ILE A 27 -34.62 -45.69 -12.07
C ILE A 27 -34.22 -47.03 -12.67
N SER A 28 -33.61 -47.03 -13.84
CA SER A 28 -33.13 -48.29 -14.46
C SER A 28 -31.76 -48.71 -13.93
N PRO A 29 -31.46 -50.03 -13.80
CA PRO A 29 -30.13 -50.52 -13.48
C PRO A 29 -29.03 -50.03 -14.44
N GLN A 30 -29.38 -49.79 -15.71
CA GLN A 30 -28.48 -49.25 -16.72
C GLN A 30 -28.06 -47.82 -16.37
N ALA A 31 -28.93 -47.01 -15.77
CA ALA A 31 -28.58 -45.68 -15.30
C ALA A 31 -27.52 -45.74 -14.21
N VAL A 32 -27.69 -46.58 -13.22
CA VAL A 32 -26.70 -46.80 -12.14
C VAL A 32 -25.35 -47.28 -12.71
N SER A 33 -25.38 -48.23 -13.66
CA SER A 33 -24.17 -48.73 -14.32
C SER A 33 -23.41 -47.59 -15.07
N ARG A 34 -24.13 -46.72 -15.76
CA ARG A 34 -23.54 -45.55 -16.47
C ARG A 34 -22.95 -44.55 -15.50
N TRP A 35 -23.57 -44.33 -14.34
CA TRP A 35 -22.99 -43.49 -13.29
C TRP A 35 -21.70 -44.07 -12.74
N GLU A 36 -21.69 -45.33 -12.35
CA GLU A 36 -20.54 -46.03 -11.80
C GLU A 36 -19.34 -46.17 -12.74
N THR A 37 -19.57 -45.95 -14.04
CA THR A 37 -18.54 -45.94 -15.08
C THR A 37 -18.20 -44.53 -15.57
N ASP A 38 -18.74 -43.50 -14.92
CA ASP A 38 -18.58 -42.07 -15.28
C ASP A 38 -19.02 -41.73 -16.74
N VAL A 39 -19.89 -42.53 -17.34
CA VAL A 39 -20.46 -42.29 -18.68
C VAL A 39 -21.58 -41.27 -18.62
N ALA A 40 -22.27 -41.15 -17.48
CA ALA A 40 -23.33 -40.18 -17.26
C ALA A 40 -23.37 -39.76 -15.77
N MET A 41 -23.87 -38.57 -15.51
CA MET A 41 -24.23 -38.11 -14.17
C MET A 41 -25.74 -38.34 -13.93
N PRO A 42 -26.19 -38.51 -12.68
CA PRO A 42 -27.59 -38.47 -12.34
C PRO A 42 -28.20 -37.12 -12.60
N ASP A 43 -29.52 -37.10 -12.74
CA ASP A 43 -30.26 -35.85 -12.62
C ASP A 43 -30.02 -35.22 -11.26
N ILE A 44 -29.90 -33.89 -11.21
CA ILE A 44 -29.59 -33.17 -9.97
C ILE A 44 -30.61 -33.44 -8.86
N SER A 45 -31.87 -33.74 -9.22
CA SER A 45 -32.94 -34.10 -8.28
C SER A 45 -32.70 -35.42 -7.56
N LEU A 46 -31.82 -36.27 -8.07
CA LEU A 46 -31.45 -37.56 -7.44
C LEU A 46 -30.31 -37.46 -6.47
N LEU A 47 -29.57 -36.31 -6.44
CA LEU A 47 -28.45 -36.13 -5.51
C LEU A 47 -28.91 -36.14 -4.04
N PRO A 48 -29.98 -35.43 -3.62
CA PRO A 48 -30.45 -35.50 -2.24
C PRO A 48 -30.93 -36.89 -1.81
N PRO A 49 -31.73 -37.63 -2.62
CA PRO A 49 -32.07 -39.03 -2.29
C PRO A 49 -30.87 -39.96 -2.16
N LEU A 50 -29.88 -39.83 -3.03
CA LEU A 50 -28.62 -40.60 -2.95
C LEU A 50 -27.84 -40.28 -1.67
N ALA A 51 -27.70 -39.02 -1.33
CA ALA A 51 -27.03 -38.56 -0.12
C ALA A 51 -27.73 -39.12 1.13
N ASN A 52 -29.04 -39.05 1.20
CA ASN A 52 -29.84 -39.58 2.28
C ASN A 52 -29.73 -41.11 2.37
N LEU A 53 -29.78 -41.83 1.23
CA LEU A 53 -29.70 -43.27 1.18
C LEU A 53 -28.39 -43.81 1.78
N PHE A 54 -27.29 -43.12 1.48
CA PHE A 54 -25.96 -43.50 1.96
C PHE A 54 -25.52 -42.78 3.23
N ASN A 55 -26.38 -41.90 3.77
CA ASN A 55 -26.07 -41.08 4.95
C ASN A 55 -24.77 -40.27 4.80
N VAL A 56 -24.59 -39.65 3.64
CA VAL A 56 -23.48 -38.79 3.30
C VAL A 56 -24.02 -37.45 2.81
N THR A 57 -23.13 -36.45 2.64
CA THR A 57 -23.50 -35.15 2.03
C THR A 57 -23.50 -35.24 0.51
N THR A 58 -24.21 -34.36 -0.16
CA THR A 58 -24.12 -34.21 -1.62
C THR A 58 -22.71 -33.81 -2.05
N ASP A 59 -22.01 -33.03 -1.26
CA ASP A 59 -20.62 -32.64 -1.49
C ASP A 59 -19.68 -33.86 -1.48
N TYR A 60 -19.90 -34.77 -0.54
CA TYR A 60 -19.17 -36.04 -0.50
C TYR A 60 -19.41 -36.86 -1.77
N LEU A 61 -20.69 -36.97 -2.21
CA LEU A 61 -21.02 -37.68 -3.45
C LEU A 61 -20.33 -37.07 -4.67
N LEU A 62 -20.25 -35.76 -4.72
CA LEU A 62 -19.62 -35.01 -5.82
C LEU A 62 -18.10 -34.93 -5.73
N GLY A 63 -17.49 -35.52 -4.69
CA GLY A 63 -16.05 -35.49 -4.46
C GLY A 63 -15.53 -34.12 -4.00
N MET A 64 -16.42 -33.27 -3.50
CA MET A 64 -16.14 -31.90 -3.08
C MET A 64 -15.73 -31.85 -1.59
N GLU A 65 -14.89 -32.76 -1.12
CA GLU A 65 -14.43 -32.76 0.26
C GLU A 65 -13.62 -31.49 0.58
N THR A 66 -13.93 -30.85 1.69
CA THR A 66 -13.29 -29.62 2.16
C THR A 66 -11.76 -29.76 2.22
N TYR A 67 -11.27 -30.90 2.68
CA TYR A 67 -9.85 -31.21 2.78
C TYR A 67 -9.13 -31.20 1.41
N GLN A 68 -9.74 -31.77 0.36
CA GLN A 68 -9.15 -31.75 -0.99
C GLN A 68 -9.15 -30.35 -1.59
N LYS A 69 -10.21 -29.55 -1.32
CA LYS A 69 -10.27 -28.15 -1.72
C LYS A 69 -9.18 -27.32 -1.05
N ASP A 70 -8.95 -27.53 0.24
CA ASP A 70 -7.93 -26.79 1.00
C ASP A 70 -6.51 -27.15 0.53
N LEU A 71 -6.23 -28.43 0.25
CA LEU A 71 -4.96 -28.85 -0.35
C LEU A 71 -4.76 -28.23 -1.73
N ARG A 72 -5.80 -28.24 -2.57
CA ARG A 72 -5.70 -27.68 -3.92
C ARG A 72 -5.48 -26.18 -3.91
N LYS A 73 -6.12 -25.45 -3.00
CA LYS A 73 -5.84 -24.03 -2.80
C LYS A 73 -4.40 -23.79 -2.34
N ALA A 74 -3.92 -24.56 -1.36
CA ALA A 74 -2.54 -24.46 -0.90
C ALA A 74 -1.51 -24.72 -2.02
N GLU A 75 -1.79 -25.64 -2.95
CA GLU A 75 -0.96 -25.86 -4.14
C GLU A 75 -0.89 -24.61 -5.05
N PHE A 76 -2.03 -23.94 -5.27
CA PHE A 76 -2.05 -22.69 -6.04
C PHE A 76 -1.29 -21.58 -5.33
N ASP A 77 -1.53 -21.41 -4.02
CA ASP A 77 -0.89 -20.38 -3.19
C ASP A 77 0.63 -20.55 -3.20
N GLU A 78 1.13 -21.77 -2.96
CA GLU A 78 2.55 -22.09 -2.99
C GLU A 78 3.16 -21.83 -4.37
N ALA A 79 2.50 -22.33 -5.43
CA ALA A 79 2.99 -22.17 -6.79
C ALA A 79 3.03 -20.70 -7.22
N PHE A 80 1.97 -19.92 -6.93
CA PHE A 80 1.92 -18.50 -7.27
C PHE A 80 3.02 -17.70 -6.55
N HIS A 81 3.16 -17.87 -5.23
CA HIS A 81 4.19 -17.20 -4.46
C HIS A 81 5.61 -17.57 -4.88
N LYS A 82 5.85 -18.84 -5.20
CA LYS A 82 7.15 -19.31 -5.69
C LYS A 82 7.57 -18.58 -6.97
N TYR A 83 6.70 -18.53 -7.97
CA TYR A 83 7.04 -17.90 -9.24
C TYR A 83 7.04 -16.36 -9.14
N TRP A 84 6.24 -15.78 -8.27
CA TRP A 84 6.30 -14.35 -7.95
C TRP A 84 7.66 -13.95 -7.39
N GLN A 85 8.22 -14.73 -6.46
CA GLN A 85 9.55 -14.50 -5.89
C GLN A 85 10.69 -14.65 -6.92
N HIS A 86 10.49 -15.43 -7.97
CA HIS A 86 11.48 -15.64 -9.04
C HIS A 86 11.24 -14.72 -10.26
N ASP A 87 10.33 -13.77 -10.19
CA ASP A 87 9.94 -12.85 -11.27
C ASP A 87 9.51 -13.56 -12.57
N ASP A 88 8.98 -14.79 -12.46
CA ASP A 88 8.49 -15.56 -13.62
C ASP A 88 7.01 -15.18 -13.90
N LYS A 89 6.84 -14.02 -14.54
CA LYS A 89 5.54 -13.39 -14.79
C LYS A 89 4.61 -14.28 -15.62
N GLU A 90 5.15 -14.95 -16.63
CA GLU A 90 4.36 -15.81 -17.50
C GLU A 90 3.81 -17.04 -16.74
N LYS A 91 4.62 -17.69 -15.91
CA LYS A 91 4.13 -18.81 -15.09
C LYS A 91 3.11 -18.36 -14.06
N ASN A 92 3.31 -17.18 -13.43
CA ASN A 92 2.30 -16.62 -12.52
C ASN A 92 0.96 -16.40 -13.24
N TYR A 93 0.99 -15.85 -14.45
CA TYR A 93 -0.21 -15.65 -15.25
C TYR A 93 -0.91 -16.98 -15.55
N GLN A 94 -0.18 -18.03 -15.94
CA GLN A 94 -0.74 -19.35 -16.21
C GLN A 94 -1.33 -20.00 -14.95
N ILE A 95 -0.73 -19.78 -13.78
CA ILE A 95 -1.26 -20.27 -12.50
C ILE A 95 -2.54 -19.52 -12.14
N ALA A 96 -2.54 -18.19 -12.23
CA ALA A 96 -3.70 -17.37 -11.93
C ALA A 96 -4.91 -17.73 -12.84
N LEU A 97 -4.68 -17.94 -14.12
CA LEU A 97 -5.72 -18.42 -15.06
C LEU A 97 -6.34 -19.73 -14.59
N ARG A 98 -5.52 -20.70 -14.18
CA ARG A 98 -6.02 -22.01 -13.70
C ARG A 98 -6.75 -21.88 -12.36
N ALA A 99 -6.22 -21.06 -11.44
CA ALA A 99 -6.83 -20.82 -10.14
C ALA A 99 -8.23 -20.19 -10.28
N VAL A 100 -8.38 -19.18 -11.15
CA VAL A 100 -9.68 -18.56 -11.43
C VAL A 100 -10.63 -19.52 -12.15
N ALA A 101 -10.14 -20.37 -13.05
CA ALA A 101 -10.98 -21.36 -13.74
C ALA A 101 -11.55 -22.41 -12.76
N GLU A 102 -10.75 -22.83 -11.74
CA GLU A 102 -11.20 -23.77 -10.73
C GLU A 102 -12.02 -23.09 -9.61
N TYR A 103 -11.71 -21.85 -9.26
CA TYR A 103 -12.34 -21.08 -8.17
C TYR A 103 -12.80 -19.68 -8.62
N PRO A 104 -13.77 -19.57 -9.53
CA PRO A 104 -14.17 -18.30 -10.14
C PRO A 104 -14.76 -17.28 -9.15
N GLY A 105 -15.20 -17.73 -7.97
CA GLY A 105 -15.71 -16.88 -6.91
C GLY A 105 -14.64 -16.43 -5.88
N ASN A 106 -13.39 -16.86 -6.04
CA ASN A 106 -12.30 -16.45 -5.16
C ASN A 106 -11.70 -15.14 -5.65
N MET A 107 -12.05 -14.03 -5.00
CA MET A 107 -11.60 -12.70 -5.40
C MET A 107 -10.09 -12.49 -5.25
N GLU A 108 -9.42 -13.25 -4.40
CA GLU A 108 -7.95 -13.21 -4.30
C GLU A 108 -7.29 -13.78 -5.57
N TYR A 109 -7.82 -14.89 -6.10
CA TYR A 109 -7.34 -15.45 -7.37
C TYR A 109 -7.66 -14.56 -8.58
N VAL A 110 -8.81 -13.87 -8.53
CA VAL A 110 -9.14 -12.86 -9.55
C VAL A 110 -8.17 -11.67 -9.49
N GLU A 111 -7.75 -11.25 -8.29
CA GLU A 111 -6.72 -10.22 -8.11
C GLU A 111 -5.36 -10.71 -8.65
N TRP A 112 -4.95 -11.95 -8.37
CA TRP A 112 -3.74 -12.52 -8.95
C TRP A 112 -3.77 -12.52 -10.48
N LEU A 113 -4.91 -12.86 -11.07
CA LEU A 113 -5.08 -12.82 -12.52
C LEU A 113 -4.93 -11.40 -13.04
N ALA A 114 -5.62 -10.43 -12.43
CA ALA A 114 -5.56 -9.03 -12.80
C ALA A 114 -4.13 -8.47 -12.72
N SER A 115 -3.42 -8.76 -11.63
CA SER A 115 -2.03 -8.32 -11.43
C SER A 115 -1.07 -8.99 -12.43
N SER A 116 -1.25 -10.29 -12.67
CA SER A 116 -0.42 -11.02 -13.64
C SER A 116 -0.63 -10.51 -15.07
N GLU A 117 -1.85 -10.20 -15.49
CA GLU A 117 -2.15 -9.59 -16.79
C GLU A 117 -1.43 -8.25 -16.94
N TYR A 118 -1.44 -7.41 -15.90
CA TYR A 118 -0.71 -6.15 -15.91
C TYR A 118 0.80 -6.36 -16.08
N TYR A 119 1.41 -7.25 -15.30
CA TYR A 119 2.86 -7.48 -15.35
C TYR A 119 3.34 -8.19 -16.61
N VAL A 120 2.51 -9.00 -17.26
CA VAL A 120 2.80 -9.60 -18.57
C VAL A 120 2.63 -8.56 -19.69
N ALA A 121 1.70 -7.61 -19.54
CA ALA A 121 1.51 -6.53 -20.51
C ALA A 121 2.75 -5.63 -20.62
N ILE A 122 3.33 -5.18 -19.51
CA ILE A 122 4.41 -4.17 -19.48
C ILE A 122 5.58 -4.48 -20.42
N PRO A 123 6.14 -5.70 -20.50
CA PRO A 123 7.24 -6.00 -21.42
C PRO A 123 6.78 -6.28 -22.86
N THR A 124 5.46 -6.28 -23.14
CA THR A 124 4.92 -6.63 -24.46
C THR A 124 5.14 -5.50 -25.45
N LEU A 125 5.73 -5.81 -26.60
CA LEU A 125 6.01 -4.86 -27.69
C LEU A 125 4.83 -4.71 -28.68
N ASP A 126 3.91 -5.66 -28.70
CA ASP A 126 2.69 -5.59 -29.51
C ASP A 126 1.66 -4.70 -28.84
N ASN A 127 1.36 -3.55 -29.43
CA ASN A 127 0.42 -2.57 -28.88
C ASN A 127 -1.00 -3.15 -28.74
N SER A 128 -1.43 -4.06 -29.58
CA SER A 128 -2.77 -4.64 -29.51
C SER A 128 -2.89 -5.60 -28.34
N GLU A 129 -1.90 -6.43 -28.12
CA GLU A 129 -1.81 -7.35 -27.01
C GLU A 129 -1.62 -6.60 -25.67
N TYR A 130 -0.77 -5.57 -25.66
CA TYR A 130 -0.59 -4.67 -24.53
C TYR A 130 -1.93 -4.08 -24.07
N THR A 131 -2.65 -3.44 -25.00
CA THR A 131 -3.96 -2.83 -24.70
C THR A 131 -4.96 -3.88 -24.22
N ARG A 132 -5.04 -5.03 -24.87
CA ARG A 132 -5.94 -6.14 -24.51
C ARG A 132 -5.69 -6.63 -23.09
N LEU A 133 -4.43 -6.83 -22.70
CA LEU A 133 -4.07 -7.30 -21.37
C LEU A 133 -4.39 -6.24 -20.30
N LEU A 134 -4.11 -4.96 -20.54
CA LEU A 134 -4.46 -3.90 -19.61
C LEU A 134 -5.98 -3.72 -19.43
N GLU A 135 -6.76 -3.86 -20.50
CA GLU A 135 -8.21 -3.82 -20.40
C GLU A 135 -8.77 -5.01 -19.64
N SER A 136 -8.21 -6.20 -19.85
CA SER A 136 -8.57 -7.41 -19.11
C SER A 136 -8.22 -7.25 -17.61
N SER A 137 -7.02 -6.78 -17.32
CA SER A 137 -6.56 -6.49 -15.97
C SER A 137 -7.50 -5.51 -15.25
N ALA A 138 -7.81 -4.37 -15.87
CA ALA A 138 -8.74 -3.39 -15.30
C ALA A 138 -10.13 -3.98 -15.03
N LYS A 139 -10.63 -4.83 -15.94
CA LYS A 139 -11.92 -5.53 -15.77
C LYS A 139 -11.90 -6.49 -14.58
N HIS A 140 -10.83 -7.26 -14.41
CA HIS A 140 -10.70 -8.19 -13.28
C HIS A 140 -10.52 -7.44 -11.96
N TYR A 141 -9.72 -6.36 -11.89
CA TYR A 141 -9.65 -5.53 -10.70
C TYR A 141 -11.01 -4.92 -10.34
N LYS A 142 -11.78 -4.44 -11.34
CA LYS A 142 -13.14 -3.97 -11.09
C LYS A 142 -14.02 -5.07 -10.50
N LEU A 143 -13.92 -6.30 -11.00
CA LEU A 143 -14.67 -7.44 -10.45
C LEU A 143 -14.31 -7.68 -8.97
N VAL A 144 -13.04 -7.54 -8.60
CA VAL A 144 -12.61 -7.64 -7.20
C VAL A 144 -13.23 -6.52 -6.36
N LEU A 145 -13.15 -5.26 -6.81
CA LEU A 145 -13.72 -4.11 -6.10
C LEU A 145 -15.22 -4.26 -5.85
N ASP A 146 -15.96 -4.76 -6.85
CA ASP A 146 -17.41 -4.91 -6.79
C ASP A 146 -17.84 -6.06 -5.84
N ASN A 147 -16.97 -7.04 -5.53
CA ASN A 147 -17.35 -8.28 -4.86
C ASN A 147 -16.57 -8.59 -3.55
N THR A 148 -15.45 -7.91 -3.29
CA THR A 148 -14.69 -8.17 -2.05
C THR A 148 -15.23 -7.37 -0.87
N LYS A 149 -15.14 -7.98 0.33
CA LYS A 149 -15.35 -7.30 1.62
C LYS A 149 -14.05 -7.16 2.42
N ASP A 150 -12.97 -7.74 1.91
CA ASP A 150 -11.65 -7.62 2.53
C ASP A 150 -11.03 -6.27 2.16
N SER A 151 -10.76 -5.44 3.15
CA SER A 151 -10.24 -4.09 2.96
C SER A 151 -8.82 -4.08 2.36
N LYS A 152 -7.99 -5.10 2.65
CA LYS A 152 -6.64 -5.19 2.08
C LYS A 152 -6.70 -5.56 0.61
N LEU A 153 -7.56 -6.52 0.26
CA LEU A 153 -7.78 -6.93 -1.11
C LEU A 153 -8.40 -5.79 -1.92
N TYR A 154 -9.35 -5.05 -1.32
CA TYR A 154 -9.94 -3.85 -1.92
C TYR A 154 -8.86 -2.80 -2.24
N SER A 155 -8.01 -2.45 -1.28
CA SER A 155 -6.93 -1.47 -1.50
C SER A 155 -5.93 -1.92 -2.57
N LYS A 156 -5.59 -3.22 -2.63
CA LYS A 156 -4.75 -3.78 -3.71
C LYS A 156 -5.43 -3.63 -5.08
N ALA A 157 -6.71 -3.99 -5.17
CA ALA A 157 -7.45 -3.91 -6.42
C ALA A 157 -7.65 -2.45 -6.87
N LEU A 158 -7.87 -1.53 -5.94
CA LEU A 158 -7.98 -0.10 -6.24
C LEU A 158 -6.68 0.47 -6.80
N PHE A 159 -5.55 0.12 -6.20
CA PHE A 159 -4.24 0.49 -6.73
C PHE A 159 -4.01 -0.13 -8.12
N GLY A 160 -4.31 -1.42 -8.27
CA GLY A 160 -4.12 -2.14 -9.54
C GLY A 160 -4.95 -1.59 -10.69
N ILE A 161 -6.24 -1.26 -10.47
CA ILE A 161 -7.09 -0.69 -11.53
C ILE A 161 -6.61 0.70 -11.94
N VAL A 162 -6.15 1.52 -10.99
CA VAL A 162 -5.57 2.83 -11.30
C VAL A 162 -4.33 2.68 -12.18
N LEU A 163 -3.42 1.74 -11.85
CA LEU A 163 -2.24 1.47 -12.68
C LEU A 163 -2.61 0.98 -14.07
N ALA A 164 -3.50 -0.02 -14.18
CA ALA A 164 -3.89 -0.60 -15.46
C ALA A 164 -4.54 0.42 -16.38
N LEU A 165 -5.45 1.25 -15.85
CA LEU A 165 -6.11 2.31 -16.61
C LEU A 165 -5.13 3.43 -16.99
N SER A 166 -4.26 3.86 -16.08
CA SER A 166 -3.27 4.91 -16.36
C SER A 166 -2.26 4.46 -17.42
N SER A 167 -1.81 3.22 -17.38
CA SER A 167 -0.91 2.63 -18.38
C SER A 167 -1.59 2.46 -19.74
N ASN A 168 -2.92 2.33 -19.77
CA ASN A 168 -3.73 2.27 -20.99
C ASN A 168 -4.25 3.65 -21.44
N GLU A 169 -3.61 4.73 -21.01
CA GLU A 169 -3.96 6.13 -21.33
C GLU A 169 -5.40 6.53 -20.94
N LYS A 170 -6.11 5.73 -20.12
CA LYS A 170 -7.45 6.00 -19.61
C LYS A 170 -7.41 6.79 -18.30
N LYS A 171 -6.64 7.87 -18.25
CA LYS A 171 -6.29 8.61 -17.01
C LYS A 171 -7.48 9.25 -16.31
N GLU A 172 -8.46 9.75 -17.05
CA GLU A 172 -9.68 10.30 -16.46
C GLU A 172 -10.53 9.23 -15.75
N GLU A 173 -10.53 8.00 -16.28
CA GLU A 173 -11.20 6.89 -15.62
C GLU A 173 -10.39 6.43 -14.38
N ALA A 174 -9.07 6.35 -14.48
CA ALA A 174 -8.18 6.06 -13.37
C ALA A 174 -8.36 7.08 -12.23
N LYS A 175 -8.45 8.39 -12.57
CA LYS A 175 -8.66 9.48 -11.60
C LYS A 175 -9.98 9.30 -10.82
N LYS A 176 -11.06 8.81 -11.46
CA LYS A 176 -12.31 8.53 -10.75
C LYS A 176 -12.15 7.44 -9.68
N TYR A 177 -11.39 6.38 -9.99
CA TYR A 177 -11.07 5.35 -9.00
C TYR A 177 -10.16 5.89 -7.90
N ALA A 178 -9.13 6.66 -8.22
CA ALA A 178 -8.27 7.29 -7.21
C ALA A 178 -9.07 8.19 -6.26
N MET A 179 -10.01 8.98 -6.79
CA MET A 179 -10.87 9.86 -6.00
C MET A 179 -11.91 9.13 -5.15
N SER A 180 -12.14 7.83 -5.36
CA SER A 180 -13.00 7.01 -4.50
C SER A 180 -12.30 6.49 -3.24
N GLU A 181 -10.97 6.65 -3.12
CA GLU A 181 -10.24 6.34 -1.90
C GLU A 181 -10.58 7.37 -0.81
N GLU A 182 -11.02 6.89 0.35
CA GLU A 182 -11.41 7.73 1.48
C GLU A 182 -10.20 8.27 2.23
N ASP A 183 -9.15 7.47 2.33
CA ASP A 183 -7.88 7.87 2.95
C ASP A 183 -7.15 8.87 2.04
N GLU A 184 -6.98 10.10 2.56
CA GLU A 184 -6.40 11.21 1.80
C GLU A 184 -4.96 10.91 1.36
N GLU A 185 -4.16 10.30 2.21
CA GLU A 185 -2.76 10.00 1.90
C GLU A 185 -2.64 8.97 0.77
N LYS A 186 -3.46 7.92 0.82
CA LYS A 186 -3.51 6.91 -0.24
C LYS A 186 -4.08 7.47 -1.54
N ARG A 187 -5.11 8.30 -1.45
CA ARG A 187 -5.69 9.00 -2.60
C ARG A 187 -4.65 9.84 -3.32
N ASP A 188 -3.85 10.62 -2.57
CA ASP A 188 -2.79 11.43 -3.13
C ASP A 188 -1.70 10.60 -3.80
N GLU A 189 -1.34 9.43 -3.24
CA GLU A 189 -0.43 8.49 -3.87
C GLU A 189 -0.99 7.94 -5.19
N LEU A 190 -2.28 7.59 -5.24
CA LEU A 190 -2.95 7.13 -6.45
C LEU A 190 -2.99 8.21 -7.54
N LEU A 191 -3.25 9.46 -7.16
CA LEU A 191 -3.29 10.59 -8.09
C LEU A 191 -1.96 10.82 -8.81
N CYS A 192 -0.82 10.50 -8.21
CA CYS A 192 0.47 10.55 -8.88
C CYS A 192 0.54 9.70 -10.17
N TRP A 193 -0.29 8.67 -10.27
CA TRP A 193 -0.36 7.80 -11.45
C TRP A 193 -1.35 8.29 -12.51
N CYS A 194 -2.37 9.05 -12.10
CA CYS A 194 -3.45 9.52 -12.97
C CYS A 194 -3.18 10.87 -13.63
N LEU A 195 -2.41 11.71 -12.95
CA LEU A 195 -2.13 13.06 -13.40
C LEU A 195 -1.02 13.11 -14.47
N ASP A 196 -0.96 14.21 -15.23
CA ASP A 196 0.01 14.43 -16.28
C ASP A 196 0.70 15.79 -16.19
N GLY A 197 1.79 15.93 -16.96
CA GLY A 197 2.45 17.19 -17.22
C GLY A 197 2.83 17.94 -15.95
N GLU A 198 2.46 19.21 -15.91
CA GLU A 198 2.77 20.11 -14.80
C GLU A 198 1.90 19.82 -13.57
N GLU A 199 0.63 19.42 -13.77
CA GLU A 199 -0.27 19.05 -12.69
C GLU A 199 0.29 17.87 -11.89
N ARG A 200 0.77 16.82 -12.59
CA ARG A 200 1.43 15.68 -11.94
C ARG A 200 2.68 16.12 -11.17
N LYS A 201 3.54 16.94 -11.78
CA LYS A 201 4.76 17.43 -11.12
C LYS A 201 4.43 18.17 -9.84
N LYS A 202 3.48 19.12 -9.92
CA LYS A 202 3.04 19.89 -8.76
C LYS A 202 2.50 19.00 -7.65
N HIS A 203 1.60 18.08 -8.00
CA HIS A 203 1.02 17.14 -7.04
C HIS A 203 2.08 16.25 -6.37
N CYS A 204 3.00 15.67 -7.16
CA CYS A 204 4.09 14.85 -6.61
C CYS A 204 5.05 15.67 -5.72
N GLN A 205 5.31 16.95 -6.05
CA GLN A 205 6.12 17.83 -5.21
C GLN A 205 5.44 18.09 -3.86
N HIS A 206 4.12 18.38 -3.84
CA HIS A 206 3.36 18.55 -2.61
C HIS A 206 3.38 17.27 -1.75
N LEU A 207 3.12 16.13 -2.36
CA LEU A 207 3.17 14.84 -1.66
C LEU A 207 4.56 14.56 -1.08
N THR A 208 5.61 14.81 -1.87
CA THR A 208 7.00 14.65 -1.42
C THR A 208 7.29 15.55 -0.22
N ASN A 209 6.82 16.80 -0.25
CA ASN A 209 7.00 17.76 0.83
C ASN A 209 6.29 17.30 2.13
N THR A 210 5.06 16.83 2.03
CA THR A 210 4.29 16.27 3.15
C THR A 210 5.00 15.04 3.75
N LYS A 211 5.46 14.12 2.90
CA LYS A 211 6.20 12.92 3.32
C LYS A 211 7.55 13.27 3.95
N LEU A 212 8.26 14.26 3.42
CA LEU A 212 9.51 14.75 4.00
C LEU A 212 9.30 15.27 5.43
N ASN A 213 8.26 16.08 5.63
CA ASN A 213 7.91 16.59 6.96
C ASN A 213 7.64 15.44 7.96
N SER A 214 6.80 14.49 7.57
CA SER A 214 6.47 13.33 8.40
C SER A 214 7.71 12.48 8.69
N PHE A 215 8.57 12.26 7.69
CA PHE A 215 9.80 11.51 7.83
C PHE A 215 10.79 12.18 8.81
N LEU A 216 11.01 13.49 8.66
CA LEU A 216 11.90 14.23 9.56
C LEU A 216 11.39 14.25 11.00
N PHE A 217 10.06 14.31 11.19
CA PHE A 217 9.47 14.19 12.52
C PHE A 217 9.71 12.80 13.12
N GLN A 218 9.43 11.74 12.38
CA GLN A 218 9.61 10.36 12.84
C GLN A 218 11.07 10.03 13.12
N LEU A 219 12.00 10.54 12.30
CA LEU A 219 13.45 10.32 12.47
C LEU A 219 13.94 10.81 13.83
N LYS A 220 13.41 11.92 14.31
CA LYS A 220 13.76 12.51 15.62
C LYS A 220 13.01 11.89 16.80
N PHE A 221 11.88 11.23 16.54
CA PHE A 221 11.02 10.74 17.60
C PHE A 221 11.68 9.58 18.37
N GLY A 222 11.93 9.79 19.66
CA GLY A 222 12.56 8.79 20.52
C GLY A 222 14.06 8.58 20.31
N GLN A 223 14.72 9.41 19.48
CA GLN A 223 16.14 9.32 19.16
C GLN A 223 16.83 10.67 19.43
N ASP A 224 17.18 10.92 20.69
CA ASP A 224 17.85 12.16 21.11
C ASP A 224 19.37 11.99 21.02
N SER A 225 19.93 12.10 19.79
CA SER A 225 21.37 11.99 19.54
C SER A 225 21.87 12.99 18.50
N ILE A 226 23.15 13.37 18.62
CA ILE A 226 23.80 14.31 17.69
C ILE A 226 23.78 13.75 16.25
N GLU A 227 24.00 12.44 16.11
CA GLU A 227 24.02 11.77 14.79
C GLU A 227 22.68 11.90 14.06
N VAL A 228 21.57 11.80 14.79
CA VAL A 228 20.22 11.96 14.21
C VAL A 228 19.98 13.41 13.79
N TYR A 229 20.37 14.36 14.65
CA TYR A 229 20.23 15.78 14.33
C TYR A 229 21.13 16.19 13.16
N ASP A 230 22.35 15.65 13.05
CA ASP A 230 23.22 15.84 11.89
C ASP A 230 22.64 15.24 10.62
N ALA A 231 21.95 14.09 10.70
CA ALA A 231 21.27 13.49 9.57
C ALA A 231 20.12 14.38 9.07
N VAL A 232 19.29 14.93 9.96
CA VAL A 232 18.22 15.88 9.62
C VAL A 232 18.77 17.10 8.88
N GLU A 233 19.84 17.72 9.41
CA GLU A 233 20.49 18.88 8.80
C GLU A 233 21.02 18.56 7.39
N LYS A 234 21.70 17.41 7.23
CA LYS A 234 22.22 16.95 5.94
C LYS A 234 21.10 16.68 4.93
N ILE A 235 20.02 16.02 5.34
CA ILE A 235 18.86 15.76 4.48
C ILE A 235 18.27 17.06 3.96
N LEU A 236 18.03 18.03 4.85
CA LEU A 236 17.47 19.33 4.43
C LEU A 236 18.42 20.09 3.51
N ASN A 237 19.74 20.08 3.75
CA ASN A 237 20.72 20.70 2.85
C ASN A 237 20.77 20.03 1.46
N ILE A 238 20.55 18.72 1.38
CA ILE A 238 20.46 18.00 0.09
C ILE A 238 19.16 18.37 -0.64
N MET A 239 18.05 18.44 0.09
CA MET A 239 16.73 18.73 -0.49
C MET A 239 16.59 20.19 -0.92
N PHE A 240 17.28 21.12 -0.22
CA PHE A 240 17.25 22.57 -0.44
C PHE A 240 18.67 23.13 -0.63
N PRO A 241 19.37 22.79 -1.73
CA PRO A 241 20.78 23.14 -1.93
C PRO A 241 21.02 24.64 -2.12
N ASP A 242 19.98 25.41 -2.42
CA ASP A 242 19.98 26.87 -2.53
C ASP A 242 19.78 27.59 -1.17
N GLY A 243 19.54 26.83 -0.08
CA GLY A 243 19.32 27.37 1.25
C GLY A 243 17.94 27.97 1.47
N ASN A 244 17.04 27.89 0.49
CA ASN A 244 15.66 28.36 0.61
C ASN A 244 14.79 27.31 1.33
N PHE A 245 15.00 27.18 2.65
CA PHE A 245 14.34 26.19 3.50
C PHE A 245 12.88 26.50 3.82
N GLN A 246 12.43 27.74 3.62
CA GLN A 246 11.09 28.17 3.98
C GLN A 246 10.74 27.74 5.41
N TYR A 247 9.55 27.20 5.68
CA TYR A 247 9.15 26.76 7.02
C TYR A 247 10.02 25.65 7.63
N TYR A 248 10.92 25.01 6.86
CA TYR A 248 11.93 24.09 7.45
C TYR A 248 12.98 24.80 8.27
N HIS A 249 13.06 26.16 8.22
CA HIS A 249 13.85 26.91 9.20
C HIS A 249 13.42 26.59 10.63
N ASN A 250 12.12 26.39 10.87
CA ASN A 250 11.62 25.96 12.17
C ASN A 250 12.20 24.58 12.59
N THR A 251 12.23 23.63 11.66
CA THR A 251 12.83 22.30 11.90
C THR A 251 14.31 22.41 12.21
N LEU A 252 15.07 23.23 11.49
CA LEU A 252 16.52 23.45 11.70
C LEU A 252 16.81 24.20 12.99
N GLN A 253 15.98 25.17 13.37
CA GLN A 253 16.06 25.87 14.64
C GLN A 253 16.01 24.90 15.83
N TYR A 254 14.92 24.09 15.90
CA TYR A 254 14.76 23.13 16.97
C TYR A 254 15.80 22.01 16.93
N ASN A 255 16.26 21.64 15.74
CA ASN A 255 17.33 20.66 15.56
C ASN A 255 18.64 21.16 16.20
N SER A 256 19.03 22.40 15.96
CA SER A 256 20.22 23.02 16.53
C SER A 256 20.08 23.23 18.04
N ILE A 257 18.90 23.61 18.55
CA ILE A 257 18.65 23.68 20.00
C ILE A 257 18.83 22.31 20.66
N SER A 258 18.30 21.25 20.04
CA SER A 258 18.43 19.88 20.57
C SER A 258 19.89 19.40 20.59
N LYS A 259 20.67 19.73 19.55
CA LYS A 259 22.14 19.48 19.55
C LYS A 259 22.84 20.24 20.66
N ALA A 260 22.49 21.52 20.89
CA ALA A 260 23.03 22.29 21.97
C ALA A 260 22.74 21.64 23.33
N PHE A 261 21.55 21.09 23.55
CA PHE A 261 21.25 20.32 24.77
C PHE A 261 22.11 19.06 24.89
N CYS A 262 22.36 18.33 23.80
CA CYS A 262 23.27 17.18 23.84
C CYS A 262 24.71 17.60 24.21
N PHE A 263 25.23 18.69 23.66
CA PHE A 263 26.55 19.22 23.98
C PHE A 263 26.63 19.76 25.42
N CYS A 264 25.54 20.31 25.97
CA CYS A 264 25.49 20.68 27.38
C CYS A 264 25.72 19.48 28.32
N LYS A 265 25.10 18.31 27.99
CA LYS A 265 25.27 17.08 28.80
C LYS A 265 26.76 16.64 28.91
N THR A 266 27.53 16.95 27.87
CA THR A 266 28.98 16.61 27.79
C THR A 266 29.90 17.80 28.04
N GLN A 267 29.35 18.94 28.46
CA GLN A 267 30.08 20.18 28.79
C GLN A 267 30.93 20.76 27.64
N GLN A 268 30.53 20.49 26.39
CA GLN A 268 31.19 21.00 25.19
C GLN A 268 30.62 22.38 24.81
N TYR A 269 30.92 23.39 25.65
CA TYR A 269 30.25 24.70 25.60
C TYR A 269 30.54 25.51 24.33
N ASP A 270 31.66 25.31 23.67
CA ASP A 270 31.96 25.97 22.40
C ASP A 270 31.04 25.41 21.28
N CYS A 271 30.82 24.09 21.28
CA CYS A 271 29.84 23.47 20.37
C CYS A 271 28.40 23.94 20.68
N VAL A 272 28.06 24.12 21.99
CA VAL A 272 26.78 24.70 22.39
C VAL A 272 26.56 26.07 21.72
N LEU A 273 27.58 26.97 21.85
CA LEU A 273 27.46 28.33 21.27
C LEU A 273 27.32 28.33 19.75
N GLU A 274 28.05 27.46 19.08
CA GLU A 274 27.93 27.32 17.61
C GLU A 274 26.52 26.86 17.18
N GLU A 275 25.95 25.85 17.85
CA GLU A 275 24.60 25.40 17.55
C GLU A 275 23.55 26.45 17.93
N LEU A 276 23.72 27.18 19.03
CA LEU A 276 22.80 28.27 19.37
C LEU A 276 22.85 29.44 18.37
N LYS A 277 24.02 29.74 17.78
CA LYS A 277 24.12 30.73 16.67
C LYS A 277 23.32 30.28 15.45
N LYS A 278 23.42 28.99 15.07
CA LYS A 278 22.62 28.42 13.97
C LYS A 278 21.12 28.52 14.29
N ALA A 279 20.72 28.11 15.50
CA ALA A 279 19.33 28.17 15.93
C ALA A 279 18.75 29.57 15.84
N ARG A 280 19.52 30.58 16.29
CA ARG A 280 19.13 31.99 16.20
C ARG A 280 18.96 32.44 14.75
N TYR A 281 19.91 32.10 13.86
CA TYR A 281 19.80 32.39 12.43
C TYR A 281 18.48 31.84 11.86
N HIS A 282 18.16 30.58 12.15
CA HIS A 282 16.94 29.98 11.67
C HIS A 282 15.67 30.59 12.27
N ALA A 283 15.71 31.00 13.54
CA ALA A 283 14.62 31.77 14.16
C ALA A 283 14.37 33.10 13.44
N GLN A 284 15.44 33.82 13.10
CA GLN A 284 15.34 35.09 12.35
C GLN A 284 14.74 34.90 10.96
N GLU A 285 15.17 33.85 10.24
CA GLU A 285 14.61 33.53 8.92
C GLU A 285 13.14 33.11 9.02
N MET A 286 12.78 32.31 10.03
CA MET A 286 11.39 31.91 10.27
C MET A 286 10.49 33.11 10.57
N THR A 287 10.95 34.05 11.40
CA THR A 287 10.21 35.29 11.65
C THR A 287 9.93 36.07 10.36
N LYS A 288 10.89 36.14 9.41
CA LYS A 288 10.68 36.79 8.10
C LYS A 288 9.61 36.04 7.27
N ILE A 289 9.61 34.70 7.32
CA ILE A 289 8.66 33.86 6.59
C ILE A 289 7.25 34.04 7.14
N ASN A 290 7.07 34.12 8.45
CA ASN A 290 5.77 34.32 9.09
C ASN A 290 5.11 35.67 8.74
N HIS A 291 5.85 36.61 8.17
CA HIS A 291 5.32 37.86 7.63
C HIS A 291 5.07 37.84 6.11
N GLN A 292 5.33 36.71 5.43
CA GLN A 292 5.04 36.53 4.01
C GLN A 292 3.61 36.04 3.80
N LYS A 293 2.91 36.55 2.82
CA LYS A 293 1.57 36.07 2.42
C LYS A 293 1.63 34.75 1.67
N THR A 294 2.75 34.46 1.04
CA THR A 294 2.93 33.29 0.18
C THR A 294 4.31 32.69 0.44
N ILE A 295 4.33 31.40 0.62
CA ILE A 295 5.56 30.61 0.69
C ILE A 295 5.84 30.04 -0.70
N LYS A 296 7.07 30.21 -1.19
CA LYS A 296 7.51 29.69 -2.49
C LYS A 296 8.89 29.08 -2.36
N PHE A 297 8.96 27.79 -2.65
CA PHE A 297 10.23 27.07 -2.73
C PHE A 297 10.91 27.33 -4.08
N THR A 298 12.25 27.42 -4.08
CA THR A 298 13.07 27.59 -5.28
C THR A 298 13.88 26.34 -5.61
N ALA A 299 14.05 25.44 -4.64
CA ALA A 299 14.74 24.17 -4.85
C ALA A 299 14.04 23.34 -5.96
N PRO A 300 14.79 22.71 -6.90
CA PRO A 300 14.21 22.02 -8.06
C PRO A 300 13.14 20.97 -7.74
N LEU A 301 13.28 20.29 -6.59
CA LEU A 301 12.35 19.25 -6.14
C LEU A 301 11.01 19.82 -5.62
N PHE A 302 10.93 21.14 -5.37
CA PHE A 302 9.78 21.80 -4.75
C PHE A 302 9.37 23.09 -5.45
N SER A 303 9.97 23.40 -6.59
CA SER A 303 9.84 24.70 -7.29
C SER A 303 8.42 25.05 -7.76
N LEU A 304 7.50 24.07 -7.81
CA LEU A 304 6.11 24.27 -8.16
C LEU A 304 5.20 24.41 -6.92
N ILE A 305 5.78 24.36 -5.72
CA ILE A 305 5.04 24.58 -4.48
C ILE A 305 4.99 26.08 -4.21
N GLU A 306 3.78 26.59 -4.23
CA GLU A 306 3.44 27.95 -3.83
C GLU A 306 2.16 27.85 -2.98
N GLU A 307 2.24 28.27 -1.73
CA GLU A 307 1.17 28.10 -0.73
C GLU A 307 0.85 29.44 -0.08
N GLU A 308 -0.43 29.70 0.12
CA GLU A 308 -0.85 30.82 0.96
C GLU A 308 -0.44 30.54 2.41
N HIS A 309 0.24 31.50 3.01
CA HIS A 309 0.67 31.42 4.40
C HIS A 309 -0.18 32.37 5.25
N PRO A 310 -0.85 31.89 6.28
CA PRO A 310 -1.55 32.77 7.20
C PRO A 310 -0.51 33.67 7.90
N ILE A 311 -0.64 34.98 7.71
CA ILE A 311 0.19 35.93 8.44
C ILE A 311 -0.13 35.77 9.93
N THR A 312 0.88 35.49 10.73
CA THR A 312 0.72 35.41 12.18
C THR A 312 0.82 36.85 12.73
N ASP A 313 -0.31 37.43 13.09
CA ASP A 313 -0.37 38.73 13.82
C ASP A 313 0.02 38.54 15.32
N SER A 314 1.06 37.75 15.58
CA SER A 314 1.59 37.55 16.93
C SER A 314 2.64 38.62 17.20
N ASP A 315 2.50 39.32 18.30
CA ASP A 315 3.55 40.22 18.82
C ASP A 315 4.81 39.46 19.25
N ILE A 316 4.72 38.10 19.37
CA ILE A 316 5.82 37.23 19.76
C ILE A 316 6.42 36.62 18.49
N THR A 317 7.70 36.86 18.29
CA THR A 317 8.46 36.33 17.15
C THR A 317 9.11 34.99 17.46
N ASP A 318 9.57 34.25 16.44
CA ASP A 318 10.36 33.03 16.63
C ASP A 318 11.68 33.32 17.37
N VAL A 319 12.21 34.53 17.23
CA VAL A 319 13.37 34.99 17.99
C VAL A 319 13.03 35.15 19.47
N ASP A 320 11.85 35.69 19.81
CA ASP A 320 11.41 35.80 21.19
C ASP A 320 11.24 34.44 21.85
N ASP A 321 10.69 33.47 21.11
CA ASP A 321 10.55 32.09 21.58
C ASP A 321 11.93 31.42 21.77
N PHE A 322 12.87 31.65 20.87
CA PHE A 322 14.24 31.21 21.02
C PHE A 322 14.86 31.80 22.28
N ILE A 323 14.78 33.14 22.51
CA ILE A 323 15.29 33.81 23.71
C ILE A 323 14.63 33.26 24.98
N ARG A 324 13.32 33.03 24.95
CA ARG A 324 12.57 32.41 26.05
C ARG A 324 13.09 31.00 26.36
N CYS A 325 13.38 30.22 25.33
CA CYS A 325 13.99 28.89 25.48
C CYS A 325 15.33 28.98 26.19
N LEU A 326 16.20 29.90 25.79
CA LEU A 326 17.51 30.09 26.44
C LEU A 326 17.38 30.54 27.91
N ASN A 327 16.46 31.44 28.22
CA ASN A 327 16.21 31.93 29.57
C ASN A 327 15.73 30.84 30.53
N ASN A 328 14.86 29.97 30.04
CA ASN A 328 14.19 28.98 30.87
C ASN A 328 14.99 27.68 31.07
N ASN A 329 16.13 27.51 30.37
CA ASN A 329 16.90 26.28 30.44
C ASN A 329 18.21 26.47 31.22
N ARG A 330 18.30 25.80 32.40
CA ARG A 330 19.44 25.84 33.29
C ARG A 330 20.70 25.20 32.71
N CYS A 331 20.62 24.38 31.70
CA CYS A 331 21.79 23.77 31.06
C CYS A 331 22.75 24.82 30.46
N PHE A 332 22.25 26.03 30.15
CA PHE A 332 23.04 27.15 29.64
C PHE A 332 23.64 28.03 30.72
N ASP A 333 23.34 27.82 32.03
CA ASP A 333 23.86 28.64 33.12
C ASP A 333 25.39 28.79 33.10
N PRO A 334 26.19 27.74 32.79
CA PRO A 334 27.67 27.87 32.77
C PRO A 334 28.21 28.83 31.70
N ILE A 335 27.41 29.20 30.70
CA ILE A 335 27.85 30.06 29.59
C ILE A 335 27.13 31.41 29.54
N ARG A 336 26.17 31.67 30.43
CA ARG A 336 25.35 32.90 30.41
C ARG A 336 26.20 34.19 30.49
N ASP A 337 27.33 34.15 31.16
CA ASP A 337 28.22 35.31 31.33
C ASP A 337 29.15 35.55 30.13
N LYS A 338 29.28 34.59 29.22
CA LYS A 338 30.07 34.74 27.99
C LYS A 338 29.47 35.81 27.08
N ASP A 339 30.29 36.65 26.45
CA ASP A 339 29.85 37.72 25.57
C ASP A 339 29.13 37.17 24.35
N GLU A 340 29.57 36.00 23.82
CA GLU A 340 28.93 35.31 22.72
C GLU A 340 27.51 34.87 23.08
N PHE A 341 27.23 34.41 24.31
CA PHE A 341 25.89 34.04 24.74
C PHE A 341 25.01 35.28 24.91
N LYS A 342 25.55 36.37 25.51
CA LYS A 342 24.82 37.63 25.65
C LYS A 342 24.40 38.20 24.29
N ALA A 343 25.28 38.08 23.30
CA ALA A 343 24.97 38.49 21.93
C ALA A 343 23.81 37.71 21.28
N LEU A 344 23.49 36.51 21.78
CA LEU A 344 22.32 35.74 21.32
C LEU A 344 21.01 36.25 21.93
N MET A 345 21.05 37.07 22.94
CA MET A 345 19.90 37.60 23.68
C MET A 345 19.43 38.98 23.19
N THR A 346 20.23 39.62 22.33
CA THR A 346 19.95 40.94 21.74
C THR A 346 19.46 40.80 20.29
#